data_9889a4c54584813d4890d546db0fd718
#
_entry.id   9889a4c54584813d4890d546db0fd718
#
_cell.length_a   1.000
_cell.length_b   1.000
_cell.length_c   1.000
_cell.angle_alpha   90.00
_cell.angle_beta   90.00
_cell.angle_gamma   90.00
#
_symmetry.space_group_name_H-M   'P 1'
#
loop_
_entity.id
_entity.type
_entity.pdbx_description
1 polymer ?
#
loop_
_entity_poly.entity_id
_entity_poly.type
_entity_poly.pdbx_seq_one_letter_code
_entity_poly.pdbx_strand_id
1 'polypeptide(L)'
;MKDFKKNIKTLIFGLFLTLIIAGCKSDGEEIEQPEKIYYDQAQARMSSGNYFGAIESLEAIDTRYPFGKYAEQAQIELIYAHFMNTETEAAHSAAEKFIRLHPRHPNIDYAYFMKGLSSYTRDRDLLIRFTDTDISVSY
;
A
#
# COMPACT_ATOMS: atom_id res chain seq x y z
N MET A 1 -11.97 -3.11 -57.68
CA MET A 1 -12.09 -4.02 -56.50
C MET A 1 -10.89 -3.95 -55.57
N LYS A 2 -9.72 -3.48 -55.99
CA LYS A 2 -8.53 -3.28 -55.14
C LYS A 2 -8.60 -2.03 -54.24
N ASP A 3 -9.22 -0.95 -54.73
CA ASP A 3 -9.30 0.33 -54.02
C ASP A 3 -10.33 0.28 -52.86
N PHE A 4 -11.37 -0.51 -53.01
CA PHE A 4 -12.38 -0.73 -51.95
C PHE A 4 -11.80 -1.41 -50.72
N LYS A 5 -10.88 -2.39 -50.89
CA LYS A 5 -10.19 -3.09 -49.82
C LYS A 5 -9.17 -2.19 -49.09
N LYS A 6 -8.55 -1.26 -49.81
CA LYS A 6 -7.60 -0.28 -49.24
C LYS A 6 -8.35 0.72 -48.32
N ASN A 7 -9.48 1.25 -48.81
CA ASN A 7 -10.26 2.23 -48.08
C ASN A 7 -10.89 1.64 -46.80
N ILE A 8 -11.32 0.36 -46.84
CA ILE A 8 -11.91 -0.30 -45.65
C ILE A 8 -10.88 -0.55 -44.59
N LYS A 9 -9.63 -0.87 -44.94
CA LYS A 9 -8.53 -1.01 -43.98
C LYS A 9 -8.18 0.32 -43.28
N THR A 10 -8.20 1.40 -44.04
CA THR A 10 -7.94 2.75 -43.48
C THR A 10 -9.09 3.19 -42.57
N LEU A 11 -10.32 2.84 -42.89
CA LEU A 11 -11.51 3.11 -42.08
C LEU A 11 -11.51 2.32 -40.76
N ILE A 12 -11.14 1.02 -40.82
CA ILE A 12 -11.02 0.16 -39.63
C ILE A 12 -9.85 0.63 -38.75
N PHE A 13 -8.72 1.03 -39.34
CA PHE A 13 -7.58 1.56 -38.58
C PHE A 13 -7.91 2.89 -37.89
N GLY A 14 -8.64 3.77 -38.57
CA GLY A 14 -9.13 5.02 -37.99
C GLY A 14 -10.13 4.81 -36.85
N LEU A 15 -11.06 3.85 -37.03
CA LEU A 15 -12.01 3.47 -35.98
C LEU A 15 -11.33 2.84 -34.77
N PHE A 16 -10.29 2.02 -34.98
CA PHE A 16 -9.50 1.41 -33.90
C PHE A 16 -8.68 2.44 -33.13
N LEU A 17 -8.13 3.44 -33.82
CA LEU A 17 -7.35 4.53 -33.20
C LEU A 17 -8.24 5.43 -32.34
N THR A 18 -9.48 5.68 -32.73
CA THR A 18 -10.45 6.47 -31.93
C THR A 18 -10.92 5.74 -30.69
N LEU A 19 -10.94 4.40 -30.69
CA LEU A 19 -11.34 3.59 -29.53
C LEU A 19 -10.30 3.62 -28.39
N ILE A 20 -9.02 3.85 -28.71
CA ILE A 20 -7.93 3.89 -27.73
C ILE A 20 -7.95 5.18 -26.90
N ILE A 21 -8.52 6.27 -27.43
CA ILE A 21 -8.56 7.57 -26.74
C ILE A 21 -9.71 7.66 -25.71
N ALA A 22 -10.70 6.77 -25.78
CA ALA A 22 -11.84 6.76 -24.88
C ALA A 22 -11.59 6.05 -23.53
N GLY A 23 -10.39 5.50 -23.32
CA GLY A 23 -10.06 4.62 -22.20
C GLY A 23 -9.48 5.25 -20.93
N CYS A 24 -9.37 6.56 -20.83
CA CYS A 24 -8.85 7.23 -19.64
C CYS A 24 -9.84 8.26 -19.10
N LYS A 25 -10.89 7.81 -18.45
CA LYS A 25 -11.64 8.65 -17.54
C LYS A 25 -12.13 7.82 -16.36
N SER A 26 -11.23 7.61 -15.41
CA SER A 26 -11.55 7.25 -14.05
C SER A 26 -11.03 8.34 -13.11
N ASP A 27 -11.45 9.57 -13.36
CA ASP A 27 -11.51 10.57 -12.30
C ASP A 27 -12.83 10.33 -11.57
N GLY A 28 -12.86 9.30 -10.74
CA GLY A 28 -13.75 9.29 -9.61
C GLY A 28 -13.30 10.47 -8.75
N GLU A 29 -14.07 11.52 -8.70
CA GLU A 29 -13.99 12.52 -7.65
C GLU A 29 -14.07 11.73 -6.33
N GLU A 30 -12.92 11.45 -5.73
CA GLU A 30 -12.85 10.78 -4.43
C GLU A 30 -13.40 11.80 -3.44
N ILE A 31 -14.68 11.67 -3.12
CA ILE A 31 -15.36 12.55 -2.17
C ILE A 31 -14.53 12.50 -0.89
N GLU A 32 -13.89 13.63 -0.55
CA GLU A 32 -13.07 13.75 0.65
C GLU A 32 -13.95 13.45 1.87
N GLN A 33 -13.74 12.27 2.44
CA GLN A 33 -14.50 11.82 3.61
C GLN A 33 -13.86 12.41 4.87
N PRO A 34 -14.63 12.73 5.91
CA PRO A 34 -14.07 13.16 7.19
C PRO A 34 -13.06 12.16 7.73
N GLU A 35 -11.98 12.66 8.35
CA GLU A 35 -10.89 11.85 8.95
C GLU A 35 -11.42 10.65 9.77
N LYS A 36 -12.46 10.88 10.56
CA LYS A 36 -13.09 9.83 11.38
C LYS A 36 -13.59 8.64 10.55
N ILE A 37 -14.11 8.87 9.37
CA ILE A 37 -14.63 7.78 8.53
C ILE A 37 -13.50 6.86 8.08
N TYR A 38 -12.36 7.43 7.65
CA TYR A 38 -11.17 6.63 7.32
C TYR A 38 -10.68 5.84 8.52
N TYR A 39 -10.69 6.46 9.71
CA TYR A 39 -10.26 5.78 10.92
C TYR A 39 -11.21 4.62 11.30
N ASP A 40 -12.51 4.84 11.29
CA ASP A 40 -13.51 3.79 11.56
C ASP A 40 -13.43 2.64 10.55
N GLN A 41 -13.18 2.95 9.27
CA GLN A 41 -12.95 1.94 8.22
C GLN A 41 -11.68 1.13 8.49
N ALA A 42 -10.58 1.79 8.88
CA ALA A 42 -9.34 1.12 9.22
C ALA A 42 -9.54 0.14 10.39
N GLN A 43 -10.22 0.57 11.46
CA GLN A 43 -10.51 -0.27 12.62
C GLN A 43 -11.36 -1.50 12.23
N ALA A 44 -12.42 -1.31 11.44
CA ALA A 44 -13.26 -2.40 10.95
C ALA A 44 -12.48 -3.39 10.10
N ARG A 45 -11.59 -2.91 9.22
CA ARG A 45 -10.75 -3.74 8.37
C ARG A 45 -9.69 -4.50 9.15
N MET A 46 -9.02 -3.87 10.13
CA MET A 46 -8.08 -4.55 11.03
C MET A 46 -8.77 -5.64 11.85
N SER A 47 -9.95 -5.37 12.41
CA SER A 47 -10.70 -6.35 13.20
C SER A 47 -11.15 -7.57 12.40
N SER A 48 -11.35 -7.42 11.09
CA SER A 48 -11.66 -8.51 10.16
C SER A 48 -10.44 -9.20 9.57
N GLY A 49 -9.22 -8.77 9.92
CA GLY A 49 -7.97 -9.30 9.36
C GLY A 49 -7.64 -8.78 7.95
N ASN A 50 -8.41 -7.84 7.43
CA ASN A 50 -8.14 -7.20 6.13
C ASN A 50 -7.10 -6.07 6.32
N TYR A 51 -5.84 -6.47 6.55
CA TYR A 51 -4.76 -5.51 6.80
C TYR A 51 -4.40 -4.68 5.58
N PHE A 52 -4.50 -5.25 4.38
CA PHE A 52 -4.30 -4.48 3.14
C PHE A 52 -5.28 -3.30 3.04
N GLY A 53 -6.56 -3.56 3.20
CA GLY A 53 -7.55 -2.49 3.18
C GLY A 53 -7.44 -1.52 4.36
N ALA A 54 -6.96 -1.97 5.52
CA ALA A 54 -6.68 -1.10 6.66
C ALA A 54 -5.55 -0.11 6.35
N ILE A 55 -4.47 -0.58 5.71
CA ILE A 55 -3.35 0.25 5.25
C ILE A 55 -3.85 1.39 4.37
N GLU A 56 -4.67 1.10 3.36
CA GLU A 56 -5.24 2.14 2.48
C GLU A 56 -5.97 3.24 3.26
N SER A 57 -6.76 2.87 4.28
CA SER A 57 -7.49 3.84 5.08
C SER A 57 -6.59 4.65 6.00
N LEU A 58 -5.57 4.03 6.60
CA LEU A 58 -4.62 4.69 7.49
C LEU A 58 -3.68 5.62 6.71
N GLU A 59 -3.23 5.22 5.52
CA GLU A 59 -2.44 6.07 4.61
C GLU A 59 -3.23 7.29 4.13
N ALA A 60 -4.54 7.13 3.90
CA ALA A 60 -5.40 8.25 3.57
C ALA A 60 -5.43 9.28 4.70
N ILE A 61 -5.44 8.85 5.98
CA ILE A 61 -5.33 9.76 7.13
C ILE A 61 -3.95 10.42 7.16
N ASP A 62 -2.88 9.64 7.07
CA ASP A 62 -1.49 10.15 7.13
C ASP A 62 -1.20 11.19 6.04
N THR A 63 -1.84 11.05 4.88
CA THR A 63 -1.62 11.92 3.72
C THR A 63 -2.53 13.14 3.71
N ARG A 64 -3.82 12.96 4.01
CA ARG A 64 -4.83 14.02 3.87
C ARG A 64 -5.02 14.82 5.16
N TYR A 65 -4.79 14.18 6.30
CA TYR A 65 -5.00 14.78 7.64
C TYR A 65 -3.76 14.65 8.53
N PRO A 66 -2.56 15.12 8.09
CA PRO A 66 -1.30 14.90 8.80
C PRO A 66 -1.25 15.53 10.20
N PHE A 67 -2.14 16.48 10.47
CA PHE A 67 -2.30 17.14 11.77
C PHE A 67 -3.69 16.87 12.38
N GLY A 68 -4.38 15.88 11.89
CA GLY A 68 -5.70 15.49 12.35
C GLY A 68 -5.65 14.81 13.72
N LYS A 69 -6.83 14.68 14.31
CA LYS A 69 -6.99 14.04 15.63
C LYS A 69 -6.50 12.60 15.67
N TYR A 70 -6.63 11.90 14.54
CA TYR A 70 -6.26 10.47 14.42
C TYR A 70 -4.92 10.26 13.76
N ALA A 71 -4.21 11.31 13.33
CA ALA A 71 -2.98 11.20 12.56
C ALA A 71 -1.88 10.38 13.26
N GLU A 72 -1.53 10.73 14.51
CA GLU A 72 -0.50 10.01 15.28
C GLU A 72 -0.90 8.56 15.53
N GLN A 73 -2.19 8.32 15.83
CA GLN A 73 -2.70 6.96 16.04
C GLN A 73 -2.69 6.16 14.73
N ALA A 74 -3.07 6.76 13.61
CA ALA A 74 -3.03 6.11 12.30
C ALA A 74 -1.60 5.72 11.92
N GLN A 75 -0.62 6.59 12.17
CA GLN A 75 0.78 6.31 11.88
C GLN A 75 1.33 5.13 12.71
N ILE A 76 0.95 5.00 13.98
CA ILE A 76 1.40 3.88 14.81
C ILE A 76 0.70 2.57 14.41
N GLU A 77 -0.57 2.64 14.01
CA GLU A 77 -1.34 1.50 13.53
C GLU A 77 -0.89 1.03 12.14
N LEU A 78 -0.37 1.93 11.29
CA LEU A 78 0.26 1.58 10.01
C LEU A 78 1.43 0.62 10.21
N ILE A 79 2.24 0.81 11.26
CA ILE A 79 3.35 -0.09 11.58
C ILE A 79 2.83 -1.52 11.78
N TYR A 80 1.77 -1.65 12.58
CA TYR A 80 1.14 -2.93 12.85
C TYR A 80 0.49 -3.54 11.61
N ALA A 81 -0.28 -2.73 10.87
CA ALA A 81 -1.00 -3.20 9.69
C ALA A 81 -0.04 -3.72 8.61
N HIS A 82 1.05 -3.00 8.31
CA HIS A 82 2.10 -3.48 7.40
C HIS A 82 2.74 -4.77 7.89
N PHE A 83 3.08 -4.86 9.19
CA PHE A 83 3.68 -6.08 9.74
C PHE A 83 2.75 -7.29 9.59
N MET A 84 1.46 -7.12 9.92
CA MET A 84 0.46 -8.18 9.80
C MET A 84 0.14 -8.55 8.35
N ASN A 85 0.33 -7.60 7.41
CA ASN A 85 0.22 -7.84 5.97
C ASN A 85 1.49 -8.46 5.36
N THR A 86 2.46 -8.88 6.21
CA THR A 86 3.76 -9.45 5.80
C THR A 86 4.68 -8.47 5.04
N GLU A 87 4.42 -7.20 5.09
CA GLU A 87 5.20 -6.12 4.49
C GLU A 87 6.24 -5.61 5.51
N THR A 88 7.18 -6.47 5.88
CA THR A 88 8.14 -6.18 6.96
C THR A 88 9.01 -4.96 6.71
N GLU A 89 9.37 -4.70 5.44
CA GLU A 89 10.15 -3.51 5.07
C GLU A 89 9.34 -2.21 5.22
N ALA A 90 8.06 -2.24 4.82
CA ALA A 90 7.16 -1.11 5.00
C ALA A 90 6.89 -0.85 6.49
N ALA A 91 6.68 -1.90 7.28
CA ALA A 91 6.53 -1.80 8.74
C ALA A 91 7.77 -1.18 9.40
N HIS A 92 8.98 -1.61 9.02
CA HIS A 92 10.22 -1.02 9.49
C HIS A 92 10.31 0.47 9.17
N SER A 93 10.04 0.84 7.91
CA SER A 93 10.10 2.22 7.44
C SER A 93 9.04 3.11 8.11
N ALA A 94 7.83 2.60 8.33
CA ALA A 94 6.76 3.29 9.06
C ALA A 94 7.16 3.53 10.53
N ALA A 95 7.75 2.53 11.19
CA ALA A 95 8.24 2.66 12.56
C ALA A 95 9.37 3.70 12.66
N GLU A 96 10.30 3.70 11.72
CA GLU A 96 11.38 4.69 11.68
C GLU A 96 10.85 6.12 11.44
N LYS A 97 9.87 6.27 10.53
CA LYS A 97 9.17 7.55 10.33
C LYS A 97 8.51 8.03 11.61
N PHE A 98 7.75 7.16 12.30
CA PHE A 98 7.08 7.50 13.55
C PHE A 98 8.06 7.95 14.65
N ILE A 99 9.14 7.19 14.86
CA ILE A 99 10.19 7.52 15.84
C ILE A 99 10.79 8.90 15.58
N ARG A 100 11.05 9.22 14.31
CA ARG A 100 11.63 10.50 13.92
C ARG A 100 10.66 11.67 14.12
N LEU A 101 9.38 11.47 13.82
CA LEU A 101 8.37 12.54 13.91
C LEU A 101 7.85 12.74 15.33
N HIS A 102 7.77 11.67 16.12
CA HIS A 102 7.15 11.66 17.46
C HIS A 102 8.06 11.09 18.54
N PRO A 103 9.28 11.67 18.76
CA PRO A 103 10.30 11.08 19.66
C PRO A 103 9.90 11.08 21.16
N ARG A 104 8.82 11.78 21.51
CA ARG A 104 8.29 11.86 22.88
C ARG A 104 6.88 11.27 23.04
N HIS A 105 6.41 10.57 22.00
CA HIS A 105 5.09 9.95 22.05
C HIS A 105 5.02 8.86 23.13
N PRO A 106 3.92 8.72 23.87
CA PRO A 106 3.78 7.71 24.94
C PRO A 106 4.05 6.27 24.48
N ASN A 107 3.75 5.95 23.22
CA ASN A 107 3.95 4.61 22.63
C ASN A 107 5.22 4.52 21.79
N ILE A 108 6.24 5.33 22.05
CA ILE A 108 7.48 5.33 21.27
C ILE A 108 8.25 4.01 21.41
N ASP A 109 8.18 3.37 22.57
CA ASP A 109 8.74 2.06 22.85
C ASP A 109 8.16 0.97 21.95
N TYR A 110 6.85 1.01 21.69
CA TYR A 110 6.20 0.12 20.73
C TYR A 110 6.76 0.31 19.32
N ALA A 111 6.98 1.54 18.87
CA ALA A 111 7.55 1.79 17.55
C ALA A 111 9.00 1.24 17.45
N TYR A 112 9.81 1.39 18.49
CA TYR A 112 11.15 0.77 18.55
C TYR A 112 11.09 -0.75 18.53
N PHE A 113 10.18 -1.34 19.29
CA PHE A 113 9.96 -2.79 19.29
C PHE A 113 9.58 -3.30 17.91
N MET A 114 8.60 -2.69 17.26
CA MET A 114 8.15 -3.09 15.93
C MET A 114 9.20 -2.88 14.85
N LYS A 115 10.02 -1.82 14.96
CA LYS A 115 11.18 -1.62 14.08
C LYS A 115 12.16 -2.80 14.17
N GLY A 116 12.50 -3.21 15.39
CA GLY A 116 13.41 -4.35 15.63
C GLY A 116 12.80 -5.67 15.17
N LEU A 117 11.52 -5.91 15.47
CA LEU A 117 10.81 -7.12 15.07
C LEU A 117 10.72 -7.25 13.55
N SER A 118 10.42 -6.16 12.85
CA SER A 118 10.36 -6.13 11.39
C SER A 118 11.70 -6.45 10.75
N SER A 119 12.79 -5.90 11.27
CA SER A 119 14.15 -6.22 10.82
C SER A 119 14.49 -7.68 11.03
N TYR A 120 14.24 -8.21 12.22
CA TYR A 120 14.50 -9.61 12.54
C TYR A 120 13.72 -10.58 11.64
N THR A 121 12.43 -10.31 11.41
CA THR A 121 11.58 -11.15 10.55
C THR A 121 12.09 -11.13 9.11
N ARG A 122 12.42 -9.96 8.58
CA ARG A 122 12.99 -9.82 7.23
C ARG A 122 14.28 -10.61 7.07
N ASP A 123 15.21 -10.47 8.01
CA ASP A 123 16.53 -11.10 7.91
C ASP A 123 16.42 -12.63 8.04
N ARG A 124 15.52 -13.12 8.88
CA ARG A 124 15.19 -14.54 8.99
C ARG A 124 14.62 -15.10 7.68
N ASP A 125 13.69 -14.37 7.05
CA ASP A 125 13.04 -14.82 5.81
C ASP A 125 14.05 -14.82 4.64
N LEU A 126 15.00 -13.89 4.62
CA LEU A 126 16.11 -13.90 3.66
C LEU A 126 17.00 -15.15 3.87
N LEU A 127 17.37 -15.46 5.11
CA LEU A 127 18.19 -16.63 5.41
C LEU A 127 17.51 -17.93 4.98
N ILE A 128 16.21 -18.08 5.22
CA ILE A 128 15.43 -19.26 4.79
C ILE A 128 15.47 -19.37 3.26
N ARG A 129 15.27 -18.28 2.52
CA ARG A 129 15.31 -18.30 1.04
C ARG A 129 16.68 -18.71 0.52
N PHE A 130 17.77 -18.24 1.13
CA PHE A 130 19.14 -18.65 0.71
C PHE A 130 19.39 -20.12 0.96
N THR A 131 18.97 -20.67 2.10
CA THR A 131 19.16 -22.10 2.42
C THR A 131 18.33 -23.00 1.51
N ASP A 132 17.11 -22.64 1.15
CA ASP A 132 16.26 -23.40 0.24
C ASP A 132 16.81 -23.40 -1.21
N THR A 133 17.45 -22.29 -1.62
CA THR A 133 18.05 -22.17 -2.96
C THR A 133 19.28 -23.06 -3.09
N ASP A 134 20.12 -23.17 -2.07
CA ASP A 134 21.34 -24.01 -2.08
C ASP A 134 21.01 -25.50 -2.13
N ILE A 135 19.87 -25.93 -1.55
CA ILE A 135 19.44 -27.34 -1.57
C ILE A 135 18.91 -27.73 -2.97
N SER A 136 18.33 -26.81 -3.71
CA SER A 136 17.76 -27.08 -5.04
C SER A 136 18.78 -27.22 -6.16
N VAL A 137 20.03 -26.83 -5.94
CA VAL A 137 21.14 -26.88 -6.95
C VAL A 137 21.97 -28.18 -6.85
N SER A 138 21.73 -29.01 -5.83
CA SER A 138 22.54 -30.21 -5.59
C SER A 138 21.90 -31.54 -6.03
N TYR A 139 20.96 -31.54 -6.99
CA TYR A 139 20.42 -32.74 -7.65
C TYR A 139 20.58 -32.70 -9.15
#